data_260e67e1e6d1afd129dd7f9a139bf481
#
_entry.id   260e67e1e6d1afd129dd7f9a139bf481
#
_cell.length_a   1.000
_cell.length_b   1.000
_cell.length_c   1.000
_cell.angle_alpha   90.00
_cell.angle_beta   90.00
_cell.angle_gamma   90.00
#
_symmetry.space_group_name_H-M   'P 1'
#
loop_
_entity.id
_entity.type
_entity.pdbx_description
1 polymer ?
#
loop_
_entity_poly.entity_id
_entity_poly.type
_entity_poly.pdbx_seq_one_letter_code
_entity_poly.pdbx_strand_id
1 'polypeptide(L)'
;MKNKLFILILIVCNLLTAYVSGEVPPAKVVFQQYMNQAQTFANNFPREKAYLHFDNTSYYVGDTIWFKAYVTLAEQQTFSQISRPLYVELVDQTGHIADKQIIKLTQGEGNGQFILPPSMLSGYYEVRAYTRWMLAFNEPQYFSRTFPIYQLTNSDKLERSITTYELSSSMENRPSETEEKLNVRFFPEGGQLVEGVTSQVAFKAESKNEGNIELSGTIYTKEGAEITSFETLHDGMGRFEYTPSAQPAIAKVDFQGKKYEFTLPQALPNGYVLSTVSNAGALLVRVFCNAATPQDTLAVFISHQGRPYVHQLISCRSDAPQEFILPTRKLPAGVLQVSLINRAGNTLCERFVFSNPRAPLQLSAEGLKEVYTPYAPIRCELQVKNAKGEPISGDVSVSIRDAVRSDYLEYDNNIFTDLLLTSDLKGYIHQPGYYFASPSPRKQTELDILLMVHGWRKYDMSQAISTAPFTPLQLPEAQLVLNGQVKSTILKNKLKDIALSVIVKKDDQFITGGTVTDENGR
;
A
#
# COMPACT_ATOMS: atom_id res chain seq x y z
N MET A 1 7.20 38.24 5.13
CA MET A 1 7.87 37.86 3.87
C MET A 1 9.33 38.27 3.81
N LYS A 2 9.72 39.50 4.19
CA LYS A 2 11.13 39.96 4.13
C LYS A 2 12.13 39.11 4.92
N ASN A 3 11.77 38.63 6.12
CA ASN A 3 12.68 37.81 6.96
C ASN A 3 12.91 36.39 6.41
N LYS A 4 11.93 35.80 5.73
CA LYS A 4 12.11 34.46 5.10
C LYS A 4 13.02 34.52 3.86
N LEU A 5 12.94 35.61 3.09
CA LEU A 5 13.79 35.83 1.94
C LEU A 5 15.25 36.09 2.36
N PHE A 6 15.45 36.81 3.49
CA PHE A 6 16.78 37.06 4.02
C PHE A 6 17.48 35.81 4.54
N ILE A 7 16.73 34.92 5.20
CA ILE A 7 17.23 33.62 5.66
C ILE A 7 17.58 32.71 4.47
N LEU A 8 16.75 32.70 3.42
CA LEU A 8 17.02 31.92 2.21
C LEU A 8 18.27 32.42 1.48
N ILE A 9 18.46 33.73 1.37
CA ILE A 9 19.66 34.34 0.78
C ILE A 9 20.92 34.03 1.61
N LEU A 10 20.82 34.05 2.94
CA LEU A 10 21.96 33.70 3.81
C LEU A 10 22.35 32.21 3.69
N ILE A 11 21.37 31.32 3.54
CA ILE A 11 21.62 29.88 3.32
C ILE A 11 22.25 29.63 1.94
N VAL A 12 21.76 30.30 0.90
CA VAL A 12 22.33 30.22 -0.46
C VAL A 12 23.74 30.82 -0.52
N CYS A 13 23.98 31.94 0.17
CA CYS A 13 25.32 32.53 0.26
C CYS A 13 26.30 31.63 1.03
N ASN A 14 25.90 30.98 2.11
CA ASN A 14 26.75 30.01 2.82
C ASN A 14 27.03 28.75 1.99
N LEU A 15 26.05 28.28 1.20
CA LEU A 15 26.25 27.16 0.27
C LEU A 15 27.18 27.53 -0.89
N LEU A 16 27.09 28.76 -1.42
CA LEU A 16 27.99 29.27 -2.46
C LEU A 16 29.42 29.48 -1.94
N THR A 17 29.57 29.99 -0.71
CA THR A 17 30.92 30.13 -0.10
C THR A 17 31.54 28.79 0.25
N ALA A 18 30.78 27.80 0.71
CA ALA A 18 31.26 26.44 0.95
C ALA A 18 31.66 25.73 -0.36
N TYR A 19 30.96 26.00 -1.46
CA TYR A 19 31.32 25.45 -2.78
C TYR A 19 32.63 26.05 -3.34
N VAL A 20 32.88 27.33 -3.04
CA VAL A 20 34.13 28.02 -3.47
C VAL A 20 35.31 27.65 -2.57
N SER A 21 35.10 27.33 -1.30
CA SER A 21 36.15 26.93 -0.34
C SER A 21 36.45 25.43 -0.34
N GLY A 22 35.69 24.61 -1.06
CA GLY A 22 35.83 23.14 -1.03
C GLY A 22 35.44 22.53 0.33
N GLU A 23 34.88 23.30 1.27
CA GLU A 23 34.43 22.80 2.55
C GLU A 23 33.10 22.02 2.41
N VAL A 24 33.09 20.80 2.94
CA VAL A 24 31.88 19.98 2.99
C VAL A 24 30.86 20.65 3.94
N PRO A 25 29.62 20.96 3.47
CA PRO A 25 28.64 21.64 4.30
C PRO A 25 28.36 20.85 5.58
N PRO A 26 28.09 21.50 6.72
CA PRO A 26 27.75 20.82 7.98
C PRO A 26 26.56 19.86 7.80
N ALA A 27 26.62 18.69 8.42
CA ALA A 27 25.58 17.65 8.31
C ALA A 27 24.15 18.20 8.53
N LYS A 28 23.99 19.08 9.53
CA LYS A 28 22.70 19.73 9.82
C LYS A 28 22.13 20.50 8.62
N VAL A 29 22.98 21.17 7.84
CA VAL A 29 22.55 21.91 6.63
C VAL A 29 22.10 20.96 5.54
N VAL A 30 22.86 19.88 5.31
CA VAL A 30 22.54 18.88 4.28
C VAL A 30 21.19 18.20 4.60
N PHE A 31 20.98 17.73 5.81
CA PHE A 31 19.74 17.04 6.17
C PHE A 31 18.53 17.98 6.24
N GLN A 32 18.73 19.25 6.62
CA GLN A 32 17.67 20.25 6.51
C GLN A 32 17.30 20.53 5.05
N GLN A 33 18.27 20.52 4.15
CA GLN A 33 18.02 20.65 2.72
C GLN A 33 17.22 19.44 2.20
N TYR A 34 17.57 18.21 2.58
CA TYR A 34 16.80 17.02 2.23
C TYR A 34 15.36 17.09 2.73
N MET A 35 15.15 17.55 3.98
CA MET A 35 13.82 17.77 4.52
C MET A 35 13.00 18.75 3.66
N ASN A 36 13.61 19.87 3.29
CA ASN A 36 12.93 20.89 2.48
C ASN A 36 12.64 20.41 1.05
N GLN A 37 13.56 19.66 0.43
CA GLN A 37 13.37 19.07 -0.89
C GLN A 37 12.22 18.07 -0.89
N ALA A 38 12.20 17.14 0.06
CA ALA A 38 11.16 16.15 0.17
C ALA A 38 9.78 16.76 0.48
N GLN A 39 9.72 17.82 1.31
CA GLN A 39 8.48 18.57 1.53
C GLN A 39 8.00 19.28 0.26
N THR A 40 8.92 19.87 -0.49
CA THR A 40 8.62 20.53 -1.77
C THR A 40 8.12 19.52 -2.79
N PHE A 41 8.77 18.36 -2.88
CA PHE A 41 8.34 17.25 -3.73
C PHE A 41 6.92 16.81 -3.39
N ALA A 42 6.63 16.53 -2.11
CA ALA A 42 5.30 16.12 -1.66
C ALA A 42 4.22 17.19 -1.92
N ASN A 43 4.56 18.47 -1.81
CA ASN A 43 3.63 19.55 -2.12
C ASN A 43 3.31 19.67 -3.61
N ASN A 44 4.32 19.47 -4.47
CA ASN A 44 4.18 19.59 -5.91
C ASN A 44 3.55 18.33 -6.55
N PHE A 45 3.75 17.18 -5.92
CA PHE A 45 3.31 15.87 -6.42
C PHE A 45 2.53 15.08 -5.34
N PRO A 46 1.40 15.64 -4.83
CA PRO A 46 0.59 14.95 -3.83
C PRO A 46 0.01 13.66 -4.40
N ARG A 47 -0.06 12.61 -3.60
CA ARG A 47 -0.53 11.29 -4.03
C ARG A 47 -2.03 11.15 -3.82
N GLU A 48 -2.71 10.46 -4.74
CA GLU A 48 -4.11 10.07 -4.61
C GLU A 48 -4.23 8.60 -4.23
N LYS A 49 -5.30 8.26 -3.51
CA LYS A 49 -5.75 6.89 -3.26
C LYS A 49 -7.22 6.77 -3.63
N ALA A 50 -7.60 5.65 -4.23
CA ALA A 50 -8.99 5.29 -4.47
C ALA A 50 -9.42 4.19 -3.52
N TYR A 51 -10.69 4.21 -3.13
CA TYR A 51 -11.37 3.12 -2.46
C TYR A 51 -12.77 2.95 -3.05
N LEU A 52 -13.18 1.71 -3.29
CA LEU A 52 -14.52 1.39 -3.74
C LEU A 52 -15.27 0.61 -2.64
N HIS A 53 -16.42 1.12 -2.24
CA HIS A 53 -17.36 0.42 -1.37
C HIS A 53 -18.40 -0.28 -2.23
N PHE A 54 -18.42 -1.61 -2.21
CA PHE A 54 -19.31 -2.45 -2.99
C PHE A 54 -20.55 -2.85 -2.21
N ASP A 55 -21.60 -3.16 -2.95
CA ASP A 55 -22.87 -3.64 -2.39
C ASP A 55 -22.79 -5.11 -1.93
N ASN A 56 -21.89 -5.94 -2.49
CA ASN A 56 -21.72 -7.34 -2.10
C ASN A 56 -20.24 -7.78 -2.14
N THR A 57 -19.98 -9.00 -1.65
CA THR A 57 -18.66 -9.66 -1.63
C THR A 57 -18.57 -10.80 -2.65
N SER A 58 -19.70 -11.24 -3.22
CA SER A 58 -19.79 -12.24 -4.27
C SER A 58 -21.01 -11.95 -5.15
N TYR A 59 -21.00 -12.39 -6.40
CA TYR A 59 -22.05 -12.11 -7.38
C TYR A 59 -22.37 -13.33 -8.20
N TYR A 60 -23.53 -13.28 -8.87
CA TYR A 60 -23.92 -14.26 -9.89
C TYR A 60 -23.95 -13.60 -11.26
N VAL A 61 -23.73 -14.37 -12.33
CA VAL A 61 -23.98 -13.88 -13.68
C VAL A 61 -25.43 -13.42 -13.80
N GLY A 62 -25.64 -12.25 -14.38
CA GLY A 62 -26.94 -11.56 -14.41
C GLY A 62 -27.11 -10.51 -13.31
N ASP A 63 -26.29 -10.53 -12.26
CA ASP A 63 -26.29 -9.49 -11.23
C ASP A 63 -25.65 -8.20 -11.73
N THR A 64 -25.77 -7.16 -10.90
CA THR A 64 -25.08 -5.89 -11.10
C THR A 64 -24.19 -5.62 -9.89
N ILE A 65 -22.91 -5.39 -10.13
CA ILE A 65 -21.96 -4.93 -9.11
C ILE A 65 -22.14 -3.42 -8.95
N TRP A 66 -22.67 -2.97 -7.82
CA TRP A 66 -22.79 -1.56 -7.51
C TRP A 66 -21.63 -1.11 -6.63
N PHE A 67 -21.15 0.10 -6.84
CA PHE A 67 -20.10 0.67 -6.00
C PHE A 67 -20.21 2.17 -5.82
N LYS A 68 -19.80 2.63 -4.63
CA LYS A 68 -19.49 4.02 -4.31
C LYS A 68 -17.98 4.17 -4.30
N ALA A 69 -17.48 5.18 -5.02
CA ALA A 69 -16.06 5.47 -5.12
C ALA A 69 -15.68 6.68 -4.27
N TYR A 70 -14.52 6.58 -3.64
CA TYR A 70 -13.88 7.64 -2.87
C TYR A 70 -12.45 7.80 -3.36
N VAL A 71 -12.05 9.04 -3.68
CA VAL A 71 -10.67 9.38 -4.03
C VAL A 71 -10.17 10.43 -3.07
N THR A 72 -9.10 10.12 -2.35
CA THR A 72 -8.53 10.96 -1.31
C THR A 72 -7.10 11.36 -1.64
N LEU A 73 -6.66 12.48 -1.08
CA LEU A 73 -5.25 12.80 -0.96
C LEU A 73 -4.65 11.91 0.11
N ALA A 74 -3.67 11.11 -0.29
CA ALA A 74 -3.12 10.05 0.53
C ALA A 74 -2.61 10.56 1.88
N GLU A 75 -1.85 11.65 1.89
CA GLU A 75 -1.23 12.22 3.08
C GLU A 75 -2.19 12.92 4.04
N GLN A 76 -3.22 13.59 3.49
CA GLN A 76 -4.13 14.44 4.25
C GLN A 76 -5.41 13.69 4.63
N GLN A 77 -5.68 12.55 3.97
CA GLN A 77 -6.91 11.77 4.13
C GLN A 77 -8.17 12.64 3.93
N THR A 78 -8.07 13.61 3.02
CA THR A 78 -9.16 14.47 2.57
C THR A 78 -9.52 14.13 1.14
N PHE A 79 -10.72 14.45 0.70
CA PHE A 79 -11.13 14.22 -0.67
C PHE A 79 -10.25 14.96 -1.68
N SER A 80 -9.83 14.25 -2.73
CA SER A 80 -9.00 14.82 -3.77
C SER A 80 -9.83 15.71 -4.71
N GLN A 81 -9.20 16.82 -5.11
CA GLN A 81 -9.71 17.71 -6.17
C GLN A 81 -8.80 17.70 -7.41
N ILE A 82 -7.77 16.85 -7.43
CA ILE A 82 -6.75 16.82 -8.49
C ILE A 82 -7.32 16.20 -9.75
N SER A 83 -7.90 15.00 -9.61
CA SER A 83 -8.45 14.25 -10.75
C SER A 83 -9.97 14.28 -10.73
N ARG A 84 -10.57 14.41 -11.94
CA ARG A 84 -12.02 14.35 -12.14
C ARG A 84 -12.47 13.00 -12.68
N PRO A 85 -11.80 12.36 -13.65
CA PRO A 85 -12.10 11.00 -14.08
C PRO A 85 -11.48 9.96 -13.15
N LEU A 86 -12.28 8.96 -12.77
CA LEU A 86 -11.82 7.70 -12.16
C LEU A 86 -12.06 6.59 -13.17
N TYR A 87 -11.03 5.86 -13.51
CA TYR A 87 -11.09 4.69 -14.36
C TYR A 87 -11.35 3.47 -13.49
N VAL A 88 -12.39 2.70 -13.82
CA VAL A 88 -12.73 1.47 -13.11
C VAL A 88 -12.82 0.34 -14.12
N GLU A 89 -12.08 -0.73 -13.92
CA GLU A 89 -11.95 -1.87 -14.83
C GLU A 89 -12.38 -3.14 -14.12
N LEU A 90 -13.17 -3.96 -14.81
CA LEU A 90 -13.49 -5.34 -14.43
C LEU A 90 -12.58 -6.25 -15.24
N VAL A 91 -11.70 -6.97 -14.60
CA VAL A 91 -10.64 -7.77 -15.21
C VAL A 91 -10.87 -9.25 -14.87
N ASP A 92 -10.85 -10.11 -15.88
CA ASP A 92 -11.01 -11.55 -15.69
C ASP A 92 -9.71 -12.21 -15.18
N GLN A 93 -9.78 -13.49 -14.84
CA GLN A 93 -8.65 -14.29 -14.34
C GLN A 93 -7.49 -14.44 -15.32
N THR A 94 -7.70 -14.15 -16.62
CA THR A 94 -6.67 -14.17 -17.67
C THR A 94 -5.96 -12.82 -17.82
N GLY A 95 -6.44 -11.79 -17.10
CA GLY A 95 -5.95 -10.42 -17.19
C GLY A 95 -6.59 -9.58 -18.29
N HIS A 96 -7.63 -10.09 -18.96
CA HIS A 96 -8.38 -9.36 -19.96
C HIS A 96 -9.42 -8.44 -19.31
N ILE A 97 -9.56 -7.21 -19.81
CA ILE A 97 -10.56 -6.24 -19.34
C ILE A 97 -11.91 -6.64 -19.94
N ALA A 98 -12.78 -7.21 -19.08
CA ALA A 98 -14.13 -7.61 -19.45
C ALA A 98 -15.08 -6.42 -19.60
N ASP A 99 -14.94 -5.39 -18.78
CA ASP A 99 -15.68 -4.14 -18.87
C ASP A 99 -14.86 -2.97 -18.27
N LYS A 100 -15.15 -1.76 -18.72
CA LYS A 100 -14.47 -0.53 -18.27
C LYS A 100 -15.42 0.64 -18.18
N GLN A 101 -15.35 1.35 -17.06
CA GLN A 101 -16.13 2.55 -16.80
C GLN A 101 -15.22 3.74 -16.51
N ILE A 102 -15.70 4.92 -16.85
CA ILE A 102 -15.08 6.19 -16.49
C ILE A 102 -16.08 6.96 -15.63
N ILE A 103 -15.77 7.08 -14.35
CA ILE A 103 -16.65 7.69 -13.35
C ILE A 103 -16.26 9.16 -13.19
N LYS A 104 -17.24 10.04 -13.26
CA LYS A 104 -17.04 11.45 -12.93
C LYS A 104 -16.97 11.60 -11.41
N LEU A 105 -15.84 12.10 -10.91
CA LEU A 105 -15.69 12.50 -9.52
C LEU A 105 -16.22 13.91 -9.28
N THR A 106 -17.00 14.07 -8.22
CA THR A 106 -17.45 15.35 -7.70
C THR A 106 -16.98 15.44 -6.25
N GLN A 107 -16.09 16.37 -5.95
CA GLN A 107 -15.46 16.50 -4.64
C GLN A 107 -14.80 15.20 -4.12
N GLY A 108 -14.16 14.44 -5.03
CA GLY A 108 -13.49 13.18 -4.70
C GLY A 108 -14.42 11.97 -4.58
N GLU A 109 -15.71 12.12 -4.86
CA GLU A 109 -16.70 11.03 -4.78
C GLU A 109 -17.33 10.74 -6.14
N GLY A 110 -17.70 9.47 -6.33
CA GLY A 110 -18.42 9.01 -7.52
C GLY A 110 -19.17 7.71 -7.23
N ASN A 111 -19.94 7.26 -8.18
CA ASN A 111 -20.59 5.94 -8.12
C ASN A 111 -20.69 5.33 -9.51
N GLY A 112 -20.77 4.01 -9.56
CA GLY A 112 -20.86 3.28 -10.80
C GLY A 112 -21.38 1.87 -10.60
N GLN A 113 -21.43 1.13 -11.72
CA GLN A 113 -21.92 -0.25 -11.72
C GLN A 113 -21.33 -1.04 -12.87
N PHE A 114 -21.17 -2.36 -12.69
CA PHE A 114 -20.95 -3.31 -13.78
C PHE A 114 -22.14 -4.24 -13.88
N ILE A 115 -22.74 -4.34 -15.06
CA ILE A 115 -23.81 -5.30 -15.33
C ILE A 115 -23.13 -6.58 -15.82
N LEU A 116 -23.33 -7.68 -15.09
CA LEU A 116 -22.75 -8.98 -15.44
C LEU A 116 -23.64 -9.69 -16.45
N PRO A 117 -23.26 -9.78 -17.74
CA PRO A 117 -24.13 -10.40 -18.74
C PRO A 117 -24.30 -11.90 -18.47
N PRO A 118 -25.45 -12.52 -18.81
CA PRO A 118 -25.68 -13.96 -18.63
C PRO A 118 -24.68 -14.85 -19.38
N SER A 119 -24.00 -14.31 -20.41
CA SER A 119 -22.96 -15.00 -21.17
C SER A 119 -21.57 -14.93 -20.52
N MET A 120 -21.43 -14.24 -19.38
CA MET A 120 -20.17 -14.12 -18.66
C MET A 120 -19.79 -15.47 -18.06
N LEU A 121 -18.50 -15.80 -18.09
CA LEU A 121 -18.00 -17.03 -17.46
C LEU A 121 -17.93 -16.83 -15.93
N SER A 122 -18.24 -17.89 -15.19
CA SER A 122 -17.96 -17.92 -13.75
C SER A 122 -16.47 -17.94 -13.48
N GLY A 123 -16.04 -17.35 -12.35
CA GLY A 123 -14.65 -17.30 -11.95
C GLY A 123 -14.34 -16.14 -11.04
N TYR A 124 -13.05 -15.86 -10.85
CA TYR A 124 -12.60 -14.70 -10.09
C TYR A 124 -12.36 -13.51 -11.01
N TYR A 125 -12.96 -12.39 -10.67
CA TYR A 125 -12.79 -11.12 -11.38
C TYR A 125 -12.21 -10.08 -10.44
N GLU A 126 -11.26 -9.32 -10.95
CA GLU A 126 -10.64 -8.21 -10.22
C GLU A 126 -11.26 -6.88 -10.67
N VAL A 127 -11.72 -6.07 -9.72
CA VAL A 127 -12.08 -4.67 -9.98
C VAL A 127 -10.90 -3.79 -9.63
N ARG A 128 -10.38 -3.06 -10.61
CA ARG A 128 -9.31 -2.06 -10.45
C ARG A 128 -9.88 -0.67 -10.57
N ALA A 129 -9.42 0.26 -9.70
CA ALA A 129 -9.81 1.65 -9.81
C ALA A 129 -8.61 2.58 -9.63
N TYR A 130 -8.46 3.55 -10.55
CA TYR A 130 -7.34 4.47 -10.57
C TYR A 130 -7.67 5.78 -11.29
N THR A 131 -6.99 6.85 -10.89
CA THR A 131 -6.88 8.06 -11.69
C THR A 131 -5.59 8.00 -12.52
N ARG A 132 -5.46 8.76 -13.59
CA ARG A 132 -4.18 8.82 -14.33
C ARG A 132 -3.05 9.35 -13.46
N TRP A 133 -3.37 10.24 -12.53
CA TRP A 133 -2.38 10.74 -11.60
C TRP A 133 -1.78 9.66 -10.69
N MET A 134 -2.55 8.65 -10.31
CA MET A 134 -2.03 7.47 -9.56
C MET A 134 -0.99 6.69 -10.35
N LEU A 135 -1.02 6.76 -11.69
CA LEU A 135 -0.06 6.13 -12.60
C LEU A 135 1.13 7.04 -12.95
N ALA A 136 1.22 8.23 -12.35
CA ALA A 136 2.28 9.21 -12.62
C ALA A 136 3.65 8.82 -12.06
N PHE A 137 3.70 7.86 -11.17
CA PHE A 137 4.87 7.46 -10.41
C PHE A 137 5.38 6.07 -10.83
N ASN A 138 6.66 5.81 -10.64
CA ASN A 138 7.28 4.52 -10.99
C ASN A 138 6.62 3.32 -10.30
N GLU A 139 6.10 3.52 -9.08
CA GLU A 139 5.31 2.54 -8.35
C GLU A 139 3.85 3.01 -8.36
N PRO A 140 3.05 2.58 -9.35
CA PRO A 140 1.65 2.98 -9.44
C PRO A 140 0.85 2.40 -8.28
N GLN A 141 -0.08 3.20 -7.76
CA GLN A 141 -0.99 2.80 -6.70
C GLN A 141 -2.41 2.85 -7.24
N TYR A 142 -3.08 1.73 -7.23
CA TYR A 142 -4.48 1.64 -7.61
C TYR A 142 -5.21 0.73 -6.63
N PHE A 143 -6.50 0.96 -6.49
CA PHE A 143 -7.38 0.08 -5.75
C PHE A 143 -7.56 -1.22 -6.52
N SER A 144 -7.56 -2.34 -5.81
CA SER A 144 -7.81 -3.66 -6.37
C SER A 144 -8.62 -4.50 -5.39
N ARG A 145 -9.66 -5.14 -5.90
CA ARG A 145 -10.44 -6.12 -5.15
C ARG A 145 -10.94 -7.23 -6.06
N THR A 146 -10.78 -8.47 -5.62
CA THR A 146 -11.21 -9.65 -6.37
C THR A 146 -12.53 -10.17 -5.81
N PHE A 147 -13.45 -10.54 -6.71
CA PHE A 147 -14.75 -11.12 -6.40
C PHE A 147 -14.92 -12.47 -7.09
N PRO A 148 -15.52 -13.47 -6.43
CA PRO A 148 -16.07 -14.64 -7.09
C PRO A 148 -17.38 -14.26 -7.81
N ILE A 149 -17.49 -14.64 -9.06
CA ILE A 149 -18.73 -14.56 -9.85
C ILE A 149 -19.18 -15.97 -10.17
N TYR A 150 -20.35 -16.34 -9.68
CA TYR A 150 -20.93 -17.69 -9.81
C TYR A 150 -21.92 -17.75 -10.97
N GLN A 151 -22.10 -18.94 -11.52
CA GLN A 151 -23.16 -19.24 -12.49
C GLN A 151 -24.22 -20.10 -11.81
N LEU A 152 -25.49 -19.74 -11.95
CA LEU A 152 -26.60 -20.60 -11.56
C LEU A 152 -26.73 -21.71 -12.61
N THR A 153 -26.51 -22.96 -12.22
CA THR A 153 -26.87 -24.11 -13.04
C THR A 153 -28.36 -24.43 -12.88
N ASN A 154 -29.02 -24.91 -13.93
CA ASN A 154 -30.45 -25.29 -13.90
C ASN A 154 -30.77 -26.50 -12.99
N SER A 155 -29.78 -27.10 -12.35
CA SER A 155 -29.93 -28.07 -11.29
C SER A 155 -29.79 -27.33 -9.96
N ASP A 156 -30.64 -27.60 -8.98
CA ASP A 156 -30.61 -27.06 -7.59
C ASP A 156 -29.30 -27.31 -6.82
N LYS A 157 -28.27 -27.76 -7.53
CA LYS A 157 -26.90 -27.85 -7.05
C LYS A 157 -26.15 -26.61 -7.50
N LEU A 158 -25.81 -25.75 -6.54
CA LEU A 158 -24.77 -24.76 -6.68
C LEU A 158 -23.47 -25.53 -7.04
N GLU A 159 -23.23 -25.81 -8.30
CA GLU A 159 -21.90 -26.21 -8.72
C GLU A 159 -21.03 -24.96 -8.58
N ARG A 160 -20.19 -24.97 -7.57
CA ARG A 160 -18.98 -24.14 -7.52
C ARG A 160 -18.05 -24.62 -8.63
N SER A 161 -18.47 -24.41 -9.85
CA SER A 161 -17.57 -24.57 -10.99
C SER A 161 -16.73 -23.31 -11.13
N ILE A 162 -15.85 -23.07 -10.18
CA ILE A 162 -14.55 -22.51 -10.55
C ILE A 162 -14.04 -23.53 -11.56
N THR A 163 -14.13 -23.15 -12.82
CA THR A 163 -13.98 -24.11 -13.89
C THR A 163 -12.65 -24.84 -13.75
N THR A 164 -12.72 -26.05 -13.28
CA THR A 164 -11.73 -27.11 -13.48
C THR A 164 -11.25 -27.15 -14.95
N TYR A 165 -11.99 -26.55 -15.89
CA TYR A 165 -11.72 -26.60 -17.31
C TYR A 165 -10.51 -25.77 -17.74
N GLU A 166 -10.30 -24.58 -17.21
CA GLU A 166 -9.11 -23.78 -17.56
C GLU A 166 -7.90 -24.08 -16.69
N LEU A 167 -8.12 -24.51 -15.46
CA LEU A 167 -7.06 -25.12 -14.66
C LEU A 167 -6.57 -26.44 -15.26
N SER A 168 -7.45 -27.26 -15.83
CA SER A 168 -7.04 -28.53 -16.45
C SER A 168 -6.29 -28.31 -17.76
N SER A 169 -6.69 -27.40 -18.64
CA SER A 169 -5.98 -27.15 -19.90
C SER A 169 -4.61 -26.49 -19.71
N SER A 170 -4.41 -25.73 -18.63
CA SER A 170 -3.11 -25.19 -18.25
C SER A 170 -2.29 -26.15 -17.37
N MET A 171 -2.92 -27.14 -16.75
CA MET A 171 -2.27 -28.16 -15.91
C MET A 171 -1.84 -29.41 -16.69
N GLU A 172 -2.44 -29.73 -17.84
CA GLU A 172 -2.07 -30.91 -18.65
C GLU A 172 -0.63 -30.89 -19.19
N ASN A 173 0.05 -29.72 -19.15
CA ASN A 173 1.45 -29.58 -19.56
C ASN A 173 2.42 -29.20 -18.44
N ARG A 174 2.01 -29.20 -17.16
CA ARG A 174 2.97 -29.10 -16.06
C ARG A 174 3.33 -30.51 -15.57
N PRO A 175 4.63 -30.86 -15.46
CA PRO A 175 5.03 -32.04 -14.73
C PRO A 175 4.35 -32.00 -13.37
N SER A 176 3.74 -33.11 -12.95
CA SER A 176 3.17 -33.20 -11.60
C SER A 176 4.34 -33.13 -10.60
N GLU A 177 4.74 -31.95 -10.21
CA GLU A 177 5.55 -31.77 -9.01
C GLU A 177 4.61 -32.04 -7.82
N THR A 178 4.53 -33.31 -7.48
CA THR A 178 3.77 -33.83 -6.32
C THR A 178 4.45 -33.52 -4.99
N GLU A 179 5.53 -32.76 -4.98
CA GLU A 179 6.17 -32.34 -3.74
C GLU A 179 5.61 -31.00 -3.26
N GLU A 180 5.03 -31.05 -2.07
CA GLU A 180 4.63 -29.86 -1.34
C GLU A 180 5.88 -29.02 -1.04
N LYS A 181 5.95 -27.84 -1.66
CA LYS A 181 7.11 -26.97 -1.52
C LYS A 181 6.85 -25.97 -0.39
N LEU A 182 7.47 -26.26 0.77
CA LEU A 182 7.54 -25.32 1.87
C LEU A 182 8.49 -24.17 1.52
N ASN A 183 8.06 -22.94 1.77
CA ASN A 183 8.84 -21.71 1.61
C ASN A 183 8.87 -20.93 2.92
N VAL A 184 10.06 -20.68 3.46
CA VAL A 184 10.26 -19.83 4.64
C VAL A 184 11.22 -18.72 4.28
N ARG A 185 10.77 -17.49 4.46
CA ARG A 185 11.57 -16.28 4.17
C ARG A 185 11.80 -15.50 5.45
N PHE A 186 12.98 -14.89 5.57
CA PHE A 186 13.41 -14.12 6.74
C PHE A 186 13.56 -12.65 6.41
N PHE A 187 13.12 -11.78 7.33
CA PHE A 187 13.06 -10.34 7.16
C PHE A 187 13.70 -9.66 8.39
N PRO A 188 15.00 -9.33 8.32
CA PRO A 188 15.68 -8.62 9.40
C PRO A 188 15.07 -7.24 9.64
N GLU A 189 14.93 -6.84 10.90
CA GLU A 189 14.45 -5.51 11.25
C GLU A 189 15.41 -4.44 10.71
N GLY A 190 14.87 -3.41 10.03
CA GLY A 190 15.68 -2.41 9.34
C GLY A 190 16.22 -2.84 7.97
N GLY A 191 15.95 -4.10 7.55
CA GLY A 191 16.24 -4.63 6.22
C GLY A 191 17.54 -5.41 6.09
N GLN A 192 18.43 -5.41 7.09
CA GLN A 192 19.73 -6.10 7.03
C GLN A 192 20.19 -6.60 8.40
N LEU A 193 21.02 -7.64 8.40
CA LEU A 193 21.76 -8.11 9.57
C LEU A 193 23.16 -7.48 9.61
N VAL A 194 23.65 -7.19 10.80
CA VAL A 194 25.04 -6.68 11.03
C VAL A 194 25.73 -7.55 12.05
N GLU A 195 26.94 -8.01 11.75
CA GLU A 195 27.70 -8.91 12.62
C GLU A 195 27.84 -8.38 14.06
N GLY A 196 27.47 -9.23 15.02
CA GLY A 196 27.54 -8.93 16.45
C GLY A 196 26.48 -7.96 16.96
N VAL A 197 25.55 -7.50 16.11
CA VAL A 197 24.45 -6.61 16.52
C VAL A 197 23.16 -7.42 16.64
N THR A 198 22.65 -7.55 17.86
CA THR A 198 21.38 -8.22 18.12
C THR A 198 20.21 -7.46 17.50
N SER A 199 19.35 -8.15 16.75
CA SER A 199 18.17 -7.58 16.11
C SER A 199 17.01 -8.56 16.07
N GLN A 200 15.80 -8.06 15.80
CA GLN A 200 14.64 -8.89 15.52
C GLN A 200 14.69 -9.36 14.07
N VAL A 201 14.32 -10.61 13.83
CA VAL A 201 14.15 -11.18 12.50
C VAL A 201 12.72 -11.71 12.40
N ALA A 202 11.90 -11.09 11.56
CA ALA A 202 10.60 -11.65 11.22
C ALA A 202 10.77 -12.75 10.16
N PHE A 203 9.81 -13.66 10.10
CA PHE A 203 9.75 -14.66 9.05
C PHE A 203 8.32 -14.86 8.57
N LYS A 204 8.18 -15.41 7.35
CA LYS A 204 6.90 -15.85 6.80
C LYS A 204 7.05 -17.25 6.23
N ALA A 205 6.12 -18.12 6.59
CA ALA A 205 6.03 -19.50 6.16
C ALA A 205 4.78 -19.71 5.29
N GLU A 206 5.00 -20.24 4.10
CA GLU A 206 3.96 -20.49 3.11
C GLU A 206 4.17 -21.87 2.48
N SER A 207 3.08 -22.60 2.22
CA SER A 207 3.11 -23.78 1.38
C SER A 207 2.33 -23.54 0.08
N LYS A 208 2.67 -24.28 -0.96
CA LYS A 208 2.02 -24.12 -2.27
C LYS A 208 0.53 -24.51 -2.21
N ASN A 209 0.18 -25.48 -1.38
CA ASN A 209 -1.16 -26.06 -1.33
C ASN A 209 -2.04 -25.42 -0.25
N GLU A 210 -1.46 -25.02 0.89
CA GLU A 210 -2.19 -24.56 2.06
C GLU A 210 -2.12 -23.03 2.22
N GLY A 211 -1.23 -22.33 1.48
CA GLY A 211 -1.00 -20.89 1.64
C GLY A 211 -0.16 -20.60 2.88
N ASN A 212 -0.60 -19.67 3.73
CA ASN A 212 0.06 -19.35 5.00
C ASN A 212 -0.09 -20.50 5.98
N ILE A 213 1.01 -20.97 6.58
CA ILE A 213 1.01 -22.14 7.46
C ILE A 213 1.59 -21.83 8.84
N GLU A 214 1.10 -22.57 9.83
CA GLU A 214 1.68 -22.55 11.17
C GLU A 214 2.85 -23.55 11.23
N LEU A 215 3.99 -23.10 11.74
CA LEU A 215 5.16 -23.96 11.97
C LEU A 215 6.02 -23.45 13.11
N SER A 216 6.89 -24.33 13.59
CA SER A 216 7.98 -24.02 14.48
C SER A 216 9.30 -24.58 13.95
N GLY A 217 10.41 -24.02 14.39
CA GLY A 217 11.73 -24.45 14.00
C GLY A 217 12.81 -23.94 14.95
N THR A 218 14.04 -24.34 14.64
CA THR A 218 15.22 -23.97 15.44
C THR A 218 16.32 -23.44 14.52
N ILE A 219 16.99 -22.41 14.95
CA ILE A 219 18.12 -21.78 14.28
C ILE A 219 19.41 -22.39 14.82
N TYR A 220 20.28 -22.80 13.91
CA TYR A 220 21.58 -23.40 14.22
C TYR A 220 22.71 -22.62 13.58
N THR A 221 23.88 -22.64 14.22
CA THR A 221 25.12 -22.25 13.54
C THR A 221 25.43 -23.25 12.42
N LYS A 222 26.35 -22.91 11.53
CA LYS A 222 26.81 -23.82 10.48
C LYS A 222 27.45 -25.09 11.04
N GLU A 223 28.05 -25.00 12.21
CA GLU A 223 28.68 -26.12 12.93
C GLU A 223 27.64 -26.98 13.68
N GLY A 224 26.37 -26.60 13.71
CA GLY A 224 25.27 -27.37 14.30
C GLY A 224 24.94 -26.99 15.75
N ALA A 225 25.52 -25.95 16.32
CA ALA A 225 25.13 -25.47 17.63
C ALA A 225 23.77 -24.72 17.57
N GLU A 226 22.88 -25.02 18.50
CA GLU A 226 21.59 -24.34 18.61
C GLU A 226 21.77 -22.89 19.07
N ILE A 227 21.05 -21.94 18.41
CA ILE A 227 21.08 -20.53 18.73
C ILE A 227 19.77 -20.11 19.40
N THR A 228 18.62 -20.33 18.74
CA THR A 228 17.29 -19.96 19.22
C THR A 228 16.21 -20.75 18.50
N SER A 229 15.02 -20.84 19.09
CA SER A 229 13.84 -21.39 18.43
C SER A 229 12.92 -20.28 17.91
N PHE A 230 12.04 -20.62 16.99
CA PHE A 230 11.03 -19.71 16.46
C PHE A 230 9.73 -20.44 16.17
N GLU A 231 8.63 -19.71 16.25
CA GLU A 231 7.28 -20.21 15.95
C GLU A 231 6.42 -19.13 15.29
N THR A 232 5.45 -19.54 14.50
CA THR A 232 4.46 -18.64 13.91
C THR A 232 3.52 -18.10 15.00
N LEU A 233 3.20 -16.84 14.91
CA LEU A 233 2.29 -16.15 15.82
C LEU A 233 0.92 -15.91 15.19
N HIS A 234 0.90 -15.53 13.90
CA HIS A 234 -0.31 -15.26 13.14
C HIS A 234 -0.02 -15.31 11.62
N ASP A 235 -0.93 -15.90 10.86
CA ASP A 235 -0.93 -15.90 9.38
C ASP A 235 0.41 -16.35 8.76
N GLY A 236 0.99 -17.42 9.31
CA GLY A 236 2.28 -17.95 8.86
C GLY A 236 3.48 -17.06 9.23
N MET A 237 3.28 -16.00 9.99
CA MET A 237 4.32 -15.05 10.37
C MET A 237 4.70 -15.17 11.84
N GLY A 238 5.96 -14.92 12.14
CA GLY A 238 6.50 -14.84 13.48
C GLY A 238 7.79 -14.02 13.51
N ARG A 239 8.42 -13.91 14.68
CA ARG A 239 9.72 -13.26 14.83
C ARG A 239 10.54 -13.88 15.95
N PHE A 240 11.83 -13.72 15.88
CA PHE A 240 12.79 -14.15 16.90
C PHE A 240 13.94 -13.15 17.01
N GLU A 241 14.63 -13.18 18.13
CA GLU A 241 15.84 -12.39 18.35
C GLU A 241 17.06 -13.16 17.85
N TYR A 242 17.97 -12.48 17.17
CA TYR A 242 19.16 -13.08 16.59
C TYR A 242 20.35 -12.14 16.60
N THR A 243 21.51 -12.68 17.02
CA THR A 243 22.82 -12.01 16.95
C THR A 243 23.64 -12.72 15.87
N PRO A 244 23.79 -12.13 14.68
CA PRO A 244 24.47 -12.78 13.57
C PRO A 244 25.99 -12.81 13.74
N SER A 245 26.59 -13.88 13.21
CA SER A 245 28.03 -14.01 13.01
C SER A 245 28.40 -13.80 11.53
N ALA A 246 29.68 -13.87 11.20
CA ALA A 246 30.18 -13.79 9.82
C ALA A 246 29.63 -14.89 8.89
N GLN A 247 29.25 -16.03 9.44
CA GLN A 247 28.62 -17.13 8.68
C GLN A 247 27.10 -17.13 8.90
N PRO A 248 26.29 -17.29 7.84
CA PRO A 248 24.85 -17.35 7.98
C PRO A 248 24.42 -18.58 8.76
N ALA A 249 23.43 -18.41 9.64
CA ALA A 249 22.79 -19.49 10.37
C ALA A 249 21.80 -20.26 9.48
N ILE A 250 21.41 -21.46 9.94
CA ILE A 250 20.50 -22.36 9.24
C ILE A 250 19.27 -22.58 10.11
N ALA A 251 18.10 -22.30 9.58
CA ALA A 251 16.82 -22.65 10.16
C ALA A 251 16.44 -24.08 9.79
N LYS A 252 16.15 -24.93 10.77
CA LYS A 252 15.65 -26.30 10.57
C LYS A 252 14.21 -26.38 11.00
N VAL A 253 13.38 -26.90 10.15
CA VAL A 253 11.93 -27.02 10.32
C VAL A 253 11.51 -28.46 10.00
N ASP A 254 10.63 -29.02 10.82
CA ASP A 254 9.91 -30.26 10.50
C ASP A 254 8.48 -29.91 10.08
N PHE A 255 8.15 -30.23 8.85
CA PHE A 255 6.82 -29.99 8.32
C PHE A 255 6.29 -31.25 7.65
N GLN A 256 5.16 -31.75 8.14
CA GLN A 256 4.51 -32.99 7.66
C GLN A 256 5.48 -34.20 7.65
N GLY A 257 6.36 -34.29 8.68
CA GLY A 257 7.32 -35.37 8.83
C GLY A 257 8.54 -35.28 7.90
N LYS A 258 8.68 -34.19 7.14
CA LYS A 258 9.87 -33.90 6.33
C LYS A 258 10.68 -32.78 6.96
N LYS A 259 12.01 -32.92 6.92
CA LYS A 259 12.96 -31.91 7.43
C LYS A 259 13.36 -30.96 6.30
N TYR A 260 13.26 -29.68 6.58
CA TYR A 260 13.64 -28.60 5.67
C TYR A 260 14.73 -27.75 6.32
N GLU A 261 15.64 -27.25 5.49
CA GLU A 261 16.68 -26.32 5.92
C GLU A 261 16.62 -25.04 5.09
N PHE A 262 16.66 -23.89 5.76
CA PHE A 262 16.64 -22.58 5.15
C PHE A 262 17.81 -21.75 5.67
N THR A 263 18.56 -21.13 4.78
CA THR A 263 19.67 -20.26 5.16
C THR A 263 19.14 -18.86 5.50
N LEU A 264 19.54 -18.32 6.64
CA LEU A 264 19.25 -16.92 7.01
C LEU A 264 20.03 -15.95 6.10
N PRO A 265 19.57 -14.69 5.97
CA PRO A 265 20.32 -13.66 5.25
C PRO A 265 21.74 -13.50 5.78
N GLN A 266 22.70 -13.26 4.89
CA GLN A 266 24.08 -12.98 5.24
C GLN A 266 24.17 -11.66 6.01
N ALA A 267 24.90 -11.66 7.13
CA ALA A 267 25.20 -10.43 7.85
C ALA A 267 26.26 -9.59 7.15
N LEU A 268 26.12 -8.28 7.25
CA LEU A 268 27.14 -7.34 6.83
C LEU A 268 28.25 -7.24 7.90
N PRO A 269 29.53 -7.17 7.52
CA PRO A 269 30.63 -7.05 8.49
C PRO A 269 30.60 -5.72 9.25
N ASN A 270 30.01 -4.68 8.67
CA ASN A 270 29.75 -3.38 9.29
C ASN A 270 28.46 -2.79 8.73
N GLY A 271 27.82 -1.90 9.49
CA GLY A 271 26.56 -1.29 9.09
C GLY A 271 25.70 -0.86 10.28
N TYR A 272 24.44 -0.62 10.00
CA TYR A 272 23.49 -0.11 10.99
C TYR A 272 22.28 -1.03 11.07
N VAL A 273 21.70 -1.12 12.27
CA VAL A 273 20.40 -1.77 12.52
C VAL A 273 19.46 -0.70 13.05
N LEU A 274 18.31 -0.57 12.42
CA LEU A 274 17.25 0.36 12.80
C LEU A 274 16.11 -0.44 13.44
N SER A 275 15.85 -0.19 14.70
CA SER A 275 14.77 -0.84 15.47
C SER A 275 13.74 0.19 15.93
N THR A 276 12.48 -0.23 15.99
CA THR A 276 11.38 0.62 16.45
C THR A 276 10.47 -0.11 17.40
N VAL A 277 10.01 0.62 18.44
CA VAL A 277 8.98 0.12 19.36
C VAL A 277 7.88 1.17 19.47
N SER A 278 6.67 0.78 19.05
CA SER A 278 5.48 1.60 19.23
C SER A 278 4.80 1.24 20.55
N ASN A 279 4.63 2.22 21.43
CA ASN A 279 4.01 2.03 22.73
C ASN A 279 3.10 3.22 23.06
N ALA A 280 1.89 2.96 23.54
CA ALA A 280 0.89 3.87 24.13
C ALA A 280 1.06 5.37 23.81
N GLY A 281 1.10 5.73 22.53
CA GLY A 281 1.21 7.13 22.09
C GLY A 281 2.62 7.67 21.88
N ALA A 282 3.64 6.79 21.93
CA ALA A 282 5.03 7.11 21.65
C ALA A 282 5.67 6.10 20.69
N LEU A 283 6.56 6.57 19.82
CA LEU A 283 7.43 5.78 18.97
C LEU A 283 8.86 5.93 19.47
N LEU A 284 9.44 4.85 19.97
CA LEU A 284 10.85 4.76 20.28
C LEU A 284 11.59 4.27 19.03
N VAL A 285 12.61 5.01 18.63
CA VAL A 285 13.50 4.67 17.51
C VAL A 285 14.90 4.45 18.07
N ARG A 286 15.53 3.34 17.69
CA ARG A 286 16.88 2.96 18.08
C ARG A 286 17.73 2.68 16.85
N VAL A 287 18.97 3.14 16.87
CA VAL A 287 19.94 2.82 15.84
C VAL A 287 21.19 2.24 16.51
N PHE A 288 21.57 1.06 16.05
CA PHE A 288 22.73 0.33 16.51
C PHE A 288 23.76 0.26 15.38
N CYS A 289 25.04 0.13 15.75
CA CYS A 289 26.11 -0.23 14.84
C CYS A 289 27.16 -1.07 15.57
N ASN A 290 27.99 -1.80 14.84
CA ASN A 290 29.13 -2.50 15.43
C ASN A 290 30.42 -1.66 15.39
N ALA A 291 31.47 -2.14 16.05
CA ALA A 291 32.76 -1.45 16.15
C ALA A 291 33.47 -1.27 14.78
N ALA A 292 33.17 -2.11 13.80
CA ALA A 292 33.72 -2.01 12.45
C ALA A 292 33.03 -0.94 11.59
N THR A 293 31.90 -0.39 12.05
CA THR A 293 31.15 0.64 11.32
C THR A 293 31.84 2.01 11.48
N PRO A 294 32.20 2.69 10.37
CA PRO A 294 32.77 4.03 10.44
C PRO A 294 31.82 5.01 11.11
N GLN A 295 32.38 5.90 11.95
CA GLN A 295 31.61 6.97 12.55
C GLN A 295 31.19 7.98 11.49
N ASP A 296 29.89 8.24 11.41
CA ASP A 296 29.31 9.26 10.53
C ASP A 296 28.13 9.94 11.22
N THR A 297 27.80 11.13 10.76
CA THR A 297 26.58 11.82 11.13
C THR A 297 25.48 11.44 10.16
N LEU A 298 24.47 10.78 10.68
CA LEU A 298 23.32 10.28 9.95
C LEU A 298 22.07 11.08 10.32
N ALA A 299 20.99 10.86 9.61
CA ALA A 299 19.67 11.33 10.01
C ALA A 299 18.62 10.23 9.89
N VAL A 300 17.76 10.16 10.90
CA VAL A 300 16.52 9.39 10.81
C VAL A 300 15.43 10.32 10.31
N PHE A 301 14.80 9.93 9.20
CA PHE A 301 13.61 10.58 8.67
C PHE A 301 12.39 9.74 8.99
N ILE A 302 11.29 10.41 9.40
CA ILE A 302 9.98 9.78 9.53
C ILE A 302 9.07 10.42 8.50
N SER A 303 8.60 9.61 7.57
CA SER A 303 7.73 10.04 6.48
C SER A 303 6.43 9.24 6.45
N HIS A 304 5.40 9.82 5.87
CA HIS A 304 4.14 9.17 5.55
C HIS A 304 3.84 9.43 4.09
N GLN A 305 3.73 8.36 3.31
CA GLN A 305 3.40 8.40 1.88
C GLN A 305 4.30 9.37 1.08
N GLY A 306 5.59 9.35 1.39
CA GLY A 306 6.61 10.18 0.74
C GLY A 306 6.76 11.59 1.30
N ARG A 307 5.87 12.05 2.19
CA ARG A 307 6.01 13.34 2.88
C ARG A 307 6.79 13.17 4.18
N PRO A 308 7.91 13.88 4.39
CA PRO A 308 8.63 13.85 5.66
C PRO A 308 7.95 14.74 6.70
N TYR A 309 7.87 14.24 7.92
CA TYR A 309 7.31 14.94 9.09
C TYR A 309 8.37 15.31 10.11
N VAL A 310 9.36 14.44 10.28
CA VAL A 310 10.42 14.60 11.28
C VAL A 310 11.74 14.18 10.66
N HIS A 311 12.82 14.88 11.03
CA HIS A 311 14.18 14.37 10.90
C HIS A 311 14.95 14.60 12.20
N GLN A 312 15.76 13.62 12.58
CA GLN A 312 16.60 13.64 13.78
C GLN A 312 18.04 13.28 13.40
N LEU A 313 18.97 14.15 13.72
CA LEU A 313 20.40 13.85 13.55
C LEU A 313 20.85 12.86 14.63
N ILE A 314 21.66 11.92 14.21
CA ILE A 314 22.29 10.93 15.08
C ILE A 314 23.75 10.71 14.71
N SER A 315 24.55 10.35 15.72
CA SER A 315 25.93 9.88 15.53
C SER A 315 26.03 8.53 16.20
N CYS A 316 26.00 7.45 15.40
CA CYS A 316 25.97 6.11 15.95
C CYS A 316 27.32 5.75 16.58
N ARG A 317 27.26 5.10 17.73
CA ARG A 317 28.39 4.59 18.49
C ARG A 317 28.18 3.10 18.77
N SER A 318 29.26 2.33 18.71
CA SER A 318 29.18 0.87 18.91
C SER A 318 29.00 0.45 20.38
N ASP A 319 29.24 1.33 21.32
CA ASP A 319 29.16 1.07 22.77
C ASP A 319 27.74 1.24 23.33
N ALA A 320 26.85 1.97 22.61
CA ALA A 320 25.47 2.17 23.03
C ALA A 320 24.58 2.54 21.84
N PRO A 321 23.31 2.07 21.82
CA PRO A 321 22.36 2.51 20.81
C PRO A 321 22.12 4.02 20.92
N GLN A 322 21.94 4.65 19.77
CA GLN A 322 21.37 5.99 19.72
C GLN A 322 19.86 5.88 19.67
N GLU A 323 19.19 6.50 20.62
CA GLU A 323 17.73 6.39 20.71
C GLU A 323 17.07 7.74 20.94
N PHE A 324 15.83 7.85 20.45
CA PHE A 324 14.95 8.98 20.70
C PHE A 324 13.49 8.56 20.69
N ILE A 325 12.65 9.35 21.36
CA ILE A 325 11.22 9.08 21.50
C ILE A 325 10.42 10.20 20.85
N LEU A 326 9.44 9.82 20.04
CA LEU A 326 8.52 10.73 19.38
C LEU A 326 7.07 10.50 19.82
N PRO A 327 6.34 11.54 20.22
CA PRO A 327 4.92 11.42 20.48
C PRO A 327 4.15 11.14 19.19
N THR A 328 3.44 10.00 19.09
CA THR A 328 2.69 9.62 17.87
C THR A 328 1.51 10.55 17.58
N ARG A 329 0.98 11.27 18.58
CA ARG A 329 -0.11 12.26 18.38
C ARG A 329 0.22 13.37 17.38
N LYS A 330 1.51 13.60 17.09
CA LYS A 330 1.98 14.58 16.10
C LYS A 330 2.19 14.01 14.71
N LEU A 331 2.03 12.70 14.57
CA LEU A 331 2.23 11.97 13.33
C LEU A 331 0.88 11.66 12.67
N PRO A 332 0.81 11.50 11.34
CA PRO A 332 -0.41 11.09 10.65
C PRO A 332 -0.82 9.66 11.03
N ALA A 333 -2.09 9.34 10.77
CA ALA A 333 -2.57 7.96 10.87
C ALA A 333 -2.16 7.16 9.63
N GLY A 334 -1.84 5.87 9.82
CA GLY A 334 -1.44 4.95 8.76
C GLY A 334 -0.01 4.45 8.91
N VAL A 335 0.52 3.89 7.83
CA VAL A 335 1.89 3.35 7.78
C VAL A 335 2.89 4.50 7.67
N LEU A 336 3.79 4.59 8.63
CA LEU A 336 4.92 5.51 8.63
C LEU A 336 6.18 4.74 8.20
N GLN A 337 7.00 5.40 7.40
CA GLN A 337 8.33 4.92 7.01
C GLN A 337 9.39 5.63 7.84
N VAL A 338 10.17 4.86 8.59
CA VAL A 338 11.33 5.33 9.35
C VAL A 338 12.57 4.94 8.55
N SER A 339 13.31 5.93 8.05
CA SER A 339 14.48 5.72 7.18
C SER A 339 15.73 6.33 7.79
N LEU A 340 16.82 5.55 7.87
CA LEU A 340 18.14 6.02 8.24
C LEU A 340 18.91 6.42 6.98
N ILE A 341 19.32 7.67 6.88
CA ILE A 341 19.91 8.25 5.67
C ILE A 341 21.30 8.83 5.99
N ASN A 342 22.28 8.58 5.13
CA ASN A 342 23.61 9.17 5.22
C ASN A 342 23.69 10.53 4.51
N ARG A 343 24.82 11.20 4.65
CA ARG A 343 25.06 12.53 4.04
C ARG A 343 25.04 12.56 2.51
N ALA A 344 25.24 11.41 1.87
CA ALA A 344 25.14 11.27 0.42
C ALA A 344 23.70 11.08 -0.07
N GLY A 345 22.70 11.01 0.83
CA GLY A 345 21.30 10.78 0.50
C GLY A 345 20.93 9.31 0.34
N ASN A 346 21.86 8.39 0.63
CA ASN A 346 21.56 6.95 0.54
C ASN A 346 20.80 6.49 1.78
N THR A 347 19.73 5.75 1.57
CA THR A 347 19.00 5.05 2.63
C THR A 347 19.79 3.80 3.06
N LEU A 348 20.12 3.73 4.33
CA LEU A 348 20.90 2.63 4.93
C LEU A 348 20.02 1.57 5.55
N CYS A 349 18.96 1.99 6.27
CA CYS A 349 17.99 1.11 6.90
C CYS A 349 16.59 1.70 6.74
N GLU A 350 15.58 0.84 6.74
CA GLU A 350 14.17 1.24 6.72
C GLU A 350 13.31 0.34 7.58
N ARG A 351 12.30 0.93 8.21
CA ARG A 351 11.34 0.24 9.05
C ARG A 351 9.96 0.89 8.90
N PHE A 352 8.93 0.08 8.70
CA PHE A 352 7.56 0.56 8.75
C PHE A 352 6.98 0.42 10.15
N VAL A 353 6.21 1.41 10.55
CA VAL A 353 5.46 1.41 11.82
C VAL A 353 4.04 1.90 11.55
N PHE A 354 3.08 1.40 12.31
CA PHE A 354 1.70 1.87 12.21
C PHE A 354 1.42 2.92 13.28
N SER A 355 0.86 4.05 12.86
CA SER A 355 0.43 5.13 13.73
C SER A 355 -1.08 5.33 13.63
N ASN A 356 -1.78 5.38 14.75
CA ASN A 356 -3.19 5.71 14.80
C ASN A 356 -3.47 6.68 15.95
N PRO A 357 -3.11 7.95 15.77
CA PRO A 357 -3.26 8.97 16.82
C PRO A 357 -4.70 9.44 17.02
N ARG A 358 -5.62 9.06 16.12
CA ARG A 358 -7.00 9.51 16.12
C ARG A 358 -7.91 8.39 16.64
N ALA A 359 -8.82 8.73 17.53
CA ALA A 359 -9.90 7.83 17.88
C ALA A 359 -10.87 7.72 16.68
N PRO A 360 -11.29 6.49 16.32
CA PRO A 360 -12.22 6.28 15.21
C PRO A 360 -13.59 6.90 15.51
N LEU A 361 -14.32 7.22 14.44
CA LEU A 361 -15.74 7.52 14.54
C LEU A 361 -16.49 6.26 15.01
N GLN A 362 -17.52 6.47 15.80
CA GLN A 362 -18.42 5.41 16.22
C GLN A 362 -19.66 5.42 15.32
N LEU A 363 -19.86 4.32 14.60
CA LEU A 363 -21.06 4.08 13.83
C LEU A 363 -21.92 3.05 14.57
N SER A 364 -23.19 3.36 14.75
CA SER A 364 -24.19 2.41 15.26
C SER A 364 -25.40 2.36 14.35
N ALA A 365 -26.01 1.19 14.28
CA ALA A 365 -27.24 0.95 13.54
C ALA A 365 -28.28 0.41 14.51
N GLU A 366 -29.39 1.12 14.68
CA GLU A 366 -30.47 0.75 15.59
C GLU A 366 -31.74 0.38 14.81
N GLY A 367 -32.62 -0.42 15.42
CA GLY A 367 -33.87 -0.84 14.81
C GLY A 367 -33.81 -2.06 13.89
N LEU A 368 -32.62 -2.66 13.73
CA LEU A 368 -32.48 -3.92 12.99
C LEU A 368 -32.97 -5.11 13.81
N LYS A 369 -33.61 -6.08 13.12
CA LYS A 369 -34.02 -7.38 13.66
C LYS A 369 -33.08 -8.47 13.15
N GLU A 370 -32.96 -9.54 13.91
CA GLU A 370 -32.16 -10.71 13.48
C GLU A 370 -32.78 -11.44 12.28
N VAL A 371 -34.09 -11.45 12.19
CA VAL A 371 -34.85 -12.14 11.12
C VAL A 371 -35.97 -11.25 10.62
N TYR A 372 -36.16 -11.22 9.32
CA TYR A 372 -37.27 -10.56 8.63
C TYR A 372 -38.06 -11.57 7.81
N THR A 373 -39.38 -11.41 7.77
CA THR A 373 -40.21 -12.15 6.82
C THR A 373 -40.02 -11.58 5.41
N PRO A 374 -40.26 -12.39 4.36
CA PRO A 374 -40.15 -11.90 2.98
C PRO A 374 -40.99 -10.63 2.77
N TYR A 375 -40.44 -9.67 2.08
CA TYR A 375 -41.04 -8.36 1.76
C TYR A 375 -41.34 -7.46 2.97
N ALA A 376 -40.89 -7.80 4.17
CA ALA A 376 -41.05 -6.92 5.33
C ALA A 376 -40.16 -5.65 5.17
N PRO A 377 -40.67 -4.46 5.53
CA PRO A 377 -39.90 -3.25 5.50
C PRO A 377 -38.79 -3.29 6.57
N ILE A 378 -37.59 -2.95 6.17
CA ILE A 378 -36.43 -2.77 7.06
C ILE A 378 -36.32 -1.28 7.38
N ARG A 379 -36.34 -0.93 8.65
CA ARG A 379 -36.08 0.41 9.14
C ARG A 379 -34.84 0.37 10.02
N CYS A 380 -33.88 1.24 9.73
CA CYS A 380 -32.64 1.34 10.45
C CYS A 380 -32.33 2.82 10.69
N GLU A 381 -31.94 3.15 11.90
CA GLU A 381 -31.41 4.45 12.27
C GLU A 381 -29.89 4.36 12.38
N LEU A 382 -29.18 5.15 11.56
CA LEU A 382 -27.73 5.22 11.58
C LEU A 382 -27.29 6.42 12.40
N GLN A 383 -26.44 6.21 13.39
CA GLN A 383 -25.86 7.28 14.19
C GLN A 383 -24.34 7.29 13.99
N VAL A 384 -23.80 8.48 13.74
CA VAL A 384 -22.36 8.71 13.65
C VAL A 384 -21.94 9.64 14.79
N LYS A 385 -21.03 9.17 15.63
CA LYS A 385 -20.52 9.93 16.79
C LYS A 385 -19.00 10.06 16.71
N ASN A 386 -18.49 11.19 17.23
CA ASN A 386 -17.06 11.35 17.43
C ASN A 386 -16.57 10.59 18.67
N ALA A 387 -15.26 10.63 18.94
CA ALA A 387 -14.64 9.99 20.09
C ALA A 387 -15.18 10.46 21.46
N LYS A 388 -15.85 11.60 21.52
CA LYS A 388 -16.49 12.12 22.75
C LYS A 388 -17.93 11.67 22.91
N GLY A 389 -18.46 10.91 21.93
CA GLY A 389 -19.87 10.49 21.91
C GLY A 389 -20.83 11.56 21.36
N GLU A 390 -20.33 12.68 20.83
CA GLU A 390 -21.14 13.74 20.25
C GLU A 390 -21.57 13.36 18.83
N PRO A 391 -22.84 13.52 18.44
CA PRO A 391 -23.30 13.24 17.09
C PRO A 391 -22.67 14.20 16.09
N ILE A 392 -22.29 13.66 14.93
CA ILE A 392 -21.75 14.43 13.82
C ILE A 392 -22.54 14.21 12.55
N SER A 393 -22.63 15.24 11.71
CA SER A 393 -23.20 15.13 10.38
C SER A 393 -22.18 14.63 9.38
N GLY A 394 -22.60 13.78 8.45
CA GLY A 394 -21.74 13.25 7.40
C GLY A 394 -22.53 12.39 6.40
N ASP A 395 -21.90 12.14 5.25
CA ASP A 395 -22.44 11.24 4.24
C ASP A 395 -21.92 9.82 4.49
N VAL A 396 -22.79 8.84 4.33
CA VAL A 396 -22.46 7.42 4.51
C VAL A 396 -22.86 6.63 3.27
N SER A 397 -22.04 5.66 2.87
CA SER A 397 -22.44 4.63 1.91
C SER A 397 -22.88 3.39 2.67
N VAL A 398 -24.03 2.85 2.31
CA VAL A 398 -24.64 1.71 2.98
C VAL A 398 -24.81 0.56 1.99
N SER A 399 -24.37 -0.63 2.39
CA SER A 399 -24.59 -1.89 1.69
C SER A 399 -25.50 -2.77 2.51
N ILE A 400 -26.58 -3.26 1.90
CA ILE A 400 -27.55 -4.17 2.54
C ILE A 400 -27.53 -5.47 1.75
N ARG A 401 -27.25 -6.57 2.42
CA ARG A 401 -27.07 -7.88 1.79
C ARG A 401 -27.94 -8.94 2.45
N ASP A 402 -28.30 -9.95 1.66
CA ASP A 402 -28.87 -11.19 2.19
C ASP A 402 -27.73 -12.01 2.83
N ALA A 403 -27.83 -12.26 4.12
CA ALA A 403 -26.82 -13.02 4.88
C ALA A 403 -26.64 -14.47 4.39
N VAL A 404 -27.68 -15.05 3.77
CA VAL A 404 -27.62 -16.42 3.23
C VAL A 404 -26.85 -16.47 1.91
N ARG A 405 -26.87 -15.38 1.14
CA ARG A 405 -26.27 -15.30 -0.20
C ARG A 405 -24.94 -14.53 -0.25
N SER A 406 -24.46 -14.05 0.87
CA SER A 406 -23.21 -13.30 0.92
C SER A 406 -22.15 -14.04 1.73
N ASP A 407 -20.96 -14.18 1.15
CA ASP A 407 -19.79 -14.64 1.88
C ASP A 407 -19.35 -13.51 2.83
N TYR A 408 -19.75 -13.61 4.10
CA TYR A 408 -19.31 -12.67 5.13
C TYR A 408 -17.93 -13.06 5.61
N LEU A 409 -16.97 -12.18 5.37
CA LEU A 409 -15.62 -12.29 5.91
C LEU A 409 -15.48 -11.25 7.03
N GLU A 410 -15.44 -11.72 8.27
CA GLU A 410 -15.44 -10.85 9.47
C GLU A 410 -14.31 -9.82 9.45
N TYR A 411 -13.15 -10.20 8.94
CA TYR A 411 -11.94 -9.36 8.95
C TYR A 411 -11.52 -8.91 7.55
N ASP A 412 -12.46 -8.82 6.62
CA ASP A 412 -12.21 -8.40 5.25
C ASP A 412 -11.65 -6.97 5.19
N ASN A 413 -11.07 -6.64 4.05
CA ASN A 413 -10.56 -5.31 3.78
C ASN A 413 -11.71 -4.29 3.72
N ASN A 414 -11.58 -3.21 4.46
CA ASN A 414 -12.54 -2.12 4.53
C ASN A 414 -11.84 -0.78 4.29
N ILE A 415 -12.59 0.32 4.24
CA ILE A 415 -12.03 1.65 3.93
C ILE A 415 -10.91 2.05 4.90
N PHE A 416 -11.03 1.70 6.18
CA PHE A 416 -10.00 2.01 7.18
C PHE A 416 -8.72 1.21 6.91
N THR A 417 -8.84 -0.10 6.74
CA THR A 417 -7.68 -0.97 6.51
C THR A 417 -7.06 -0.74 5.14
N ASP A 418 -7.86 -0.39 4.13
CA ASP A 418 -7.35 -0.08 2.81
C ASP A 418 -6.53 1.22 2.82
N LEU A 419 -7.14 2.33 3.22
CA LEU A 419 -6.50 3.63 3.15
C LEU A 419 -5.31 3.80 4.10
N LEU A 420 -5.30 3.10 5.25
CA LEU A 420 -4.29 3.28 6.29
C LEU A 420 -3.24 2.17 6.35
N LEU A 421 -3.48 1.00 5.75
CA LEU A 421 -2.57 -0.13 5.84
C LEU A 421 -2.28 -0.74 4.46
N THR A 422 -3.25 -1.43 3.84
CA THR A 422 -2.98 -2.31 2.71
C THR A 422 -2.54 -1.55 1.46
N SER A 423 -3.08 -0.37 1.21
CA SER A 423 -2.67 0.47 0.08
C SER A 423 -1.22 1.00 0.19
N ASP A 424 -0.63 1.02 1.37
CA ASP A 424 0.76 1.46 1.60
C ASP A 424 1.78 0.31 1.59
N LEU A 425 1.32 -0.94 1.67
CA LEU A 425 2.15 -2.13 1.70
C LEU A 425 2.15 -2.85 0.34
N LYS A 426 3.20 -3.61 0.04
CA LYS A 426 3.28 -4.46 -1.14
C LYS A 426 2.87 -5.89 -0.80
N GLY A 427 2.18 -6.53 -1.74
CA GLY A 427 1.68 -7.89 -1.62
C GLY A 427 0.30 -7.99 -0.99
N TYR A 428 -0.26 -9.19 -1.05
CA TYR A 428 -1.58 -9.47 -0.48
C TYR A 428 -1.50 -9.62 1.04
N ILE A 429 -2.41 -8.99 1.74
CA ILE A 429 -2.58 -9.09 3.20
C ILE A 429 -3.89 -9.81 3.46
N HIS A 430 -3.80 -10.96 4.10
CA HIS A 430 -4.95 -11.76 4.46
C HIS A 430 -5.68 -11.12 5.65
N GLN A 431 -7.01 -10.98 5.55
CA GLN A 431 -7.89 -10.48 6.61
C GLN A 431 -7.37 -9.24 7.36
N PRO A 432 -7.11 -8.10 6.68
CA PRO A 432 -6.46 -6.95 7.30
C PRO A 432 -7.26 -6.33 8.45
N GLY A 433 -8.59 -6.55 8.51
CA GLY A 433 -9.45 -6.15 9.62
C GLY A 433 -9.09 -6.81 10.95
N TYR A 434 -8.48 -7.99 10.91
CA TYR A 434 -8.07 -8.74 12.10
C TYR A 434 -7.20 -7.93 13.06
N TYR A 435 -6.23 -7.18 12.52
CA TYR A 435 -5.26 -6.41 13.31
C TYR A 435 -5.89 -5.27 14.11
N PHE A 436 -7.13 -4.88 13.76
CA PHE A 436 -7.85 -3.74 14.35
C PHE A 436 -9.15 -4.12 15.06
N ALA A 437 -9.55 -5.38 15.03
CA ALA A 437 -10.83 -5.85 15.58
C ALA A 437 -10.97 -5.62 17.09
N SER A 438 -9.87 -5.67 17.83
CA SER A 438 -9.84 -5.33 19.25
C SER A 438 -8.45 -4.86 19.67
N PRO A 439 -8.33 -3.83 20.52
CA PRO A 439 -7.04 -3.40 21.03
C PRO A 439 -6.47 -4.47 21.96
N SER A 440 -5.31 -5.03 21.61
CA SER A 440 -4.55 -5.94 22.45
C SER A 440 -3.05 -5.83 22.16
N PRO A 441 -2.18 -6.05 23.17
CA PRO A 441 -0.73 -6.07 22.96
C PRO A 441 -0.30 -7.14 21.95
N ARG A 442 -0.99 -8.29 21.93
CA ARG A 442 -0.74 -9.36 20.97
C ARG A 442 -0.98 -8.89 19.53
N LYS A 443 -2.12 -8.29 19.24
CA LYS A 443 -2.43 -7.76 17.90
C LYS A 443 -1.50 -6.64 17.48
N GLN A 444 -1.01 -5.82 18.41
CA GLN A 444 0.02 -4.83 18.12
C GLN A 444 1.33 -5.50 17.69
N THR A 445 1.72 -6.59 18.35
CA THR A 445 2.89 -7.38 17.97
C THR A 445 2.71 -8.05 16.61
N GLU A 446 1.54 -8.63 16.34
CA GLU A 446 1.20 -9.26 15.07
C GLU A 446 1.21 -8.25 13.91
N LEU A 447 0.65 -7.04 14.12
CA LEU A 447 0.73 -5.95 13.16
C LEU A 447 2.18 -5.48 12.92
N ASP A 448 2.99 -5.42 13.98
CA ASP A 448 4.40 -5.06 13.86
C ASP A 448 5.19 -6.09 13.04
N ILE A 449 4.92 -7.39 13.22
CA ILE A 449 5.51 -8.46 12.42
C ILE A 449 5.04 -8.36 10.95
N LEU A 450 3.75 -8.11 10.70
CA LEU A 450 3.24 -7.85 9.35
C LEU A 450 4.04 -6.74 8.66
N LEU A 451 4.29 -5.63 9.35
CA LEU A 451 5.04 -4.49 8.82
C LEU A 451 6.52 -4.81 8.55
N MET A 452 7.11 -5.76 9.28
CA MET A 452 8.44 -6.27 8.96
C MET A 452 8.43 -7.13 7.69
N VAL A 453 7.46 -8.01 7.55
CA VAL A 453 7.33 -8.94 6.42
C VAL A 453 6.96 -8.22 5.13
N HIS A 454 6.06 -7.25 5.19
CA HIS A 454 5.60 -6.46 4.03
C HIS A 454 6.32 -5.11 3.87
N GLY A 455 7.48 -4.95 4.49
CA GLY A 455 8.29 -3.72 4.54
C GLY A 455 8.93 -3.27 3.23
N TRP A 456 8.39 -3.61 2.06
CA TRP A 456 8.91 -3.22 0.76
C TRP A 456 8.48 -1.81 0.37
N ARG A 457 9.44 -1.01 -0.12
CA ARG A 457 9.23 0.40 -0.48
C ARG A 457 8.15 0.58 -1.55
N LYS A 458 7.17 1.43 -1.27
CA LYS A 458 6.33 2.09 -2.26
C LYS A 458 6.75 3.55 -2.49
N TYR A 459 7.40 4.15 -1.49
CA TYR A 459 7.85 5.55 -1.52
C TYR A 459 9.37 5.59 -1.42
N ASP A 460 10.02 6.08 -2.47
CA ASP A 460 11.48 6.19 -2.49
C ASP A 460 11.90 7.58 -1.99
N MET A 461 12.51 7.63 -0.80
CA MET A 461 13.01 8.87 -0.23
C MET A 461 14.15 9.47 -1.08
N SER A 462 14.95 8.64 -1.76
CA SER A 462 16.03 9.13 -2.61
C SER A 462 15.52 9.99 -3.77
N GLN A 463 14.37 9.64 -4.34
CA GLN A 463 13.69 10.45 -5.34
C GLN A 463 13.19 11.78 -4.75
N ALA A 464 12.64 11.76 -3.56
CA ALA A 464 12.05 12.94 -2.91
C ALA A 464 13.12 13.98 -2.49
N ILE A 465 14.34 13.52 -2.14
CA ILE A 465 15.47 14.39 -1.77
C ILE A 465 16.38 14.73 -2.95
N SER A 466 16.11 14.20 -4.15
CA SER A 466 16.90 14.47 -5.35
C SER A 466 16.79 15.92 -5.81
N THR A 467 17.88 16.45 -6.32
CA THR A 467 17.89 17.75 -7.02
C THR A 467 17.49 17.62 -8.49
N ALA A 468 17.45 16.38 -9.03
CA ALA A 468 17.02 16.15 -10.40
C ALA A 468 15.51 16.43 -10.55
N PRO A 469 15.08 17.10 -11.64
CA PRO A 469 13.67 17.35 -11.87
C PRO A 469 12.90 16.04 -12.04
N PHE A 470 11.81 15.92 -11.29
CA PHE A 470 10.88 14.81 -11.44
C PHE A 470 9.91 15.09 -12.59
N THR A 471 9.82 14.17 -13.52
CA THR A 471 8.85 14.21 -14.63
C THR A 471 7.82 13.10 -14.40
N PRO A 472 6.56 13.43 -14.08
CA PRO A 472 5.54 12.43 -13.88
C PRO A 472 5.23 11.68 -15.19
N LEU A 473 5.01 10.37 -15.10
CA LEU A 473 4.68 9.53 -16.26
C LEU A 473 3.31 9.87 -16.85
N GLN A 474 2.39 10.38 -16.03
CA GLN A 474 1.07 10.83 -16.41
C GLN A 474 0.78 12.18 -15.75
N LEU A 475 -0.04 12.99 -16.39
CA LEU A 475 -0.55 14.24 -15.80
C LEU A 475 -1.94 14.02 -15.17
N PRO A 476 -2.29 14.83 -14.15
CA PRO A 476 -3.64 14.77 -13.59
C PRO A 476 -4.68 15.25 -14.61
N GLU A 477 -5.85 14.65 -14.58
CA GLU A 477 -6.95 15.01 -15.46
C GLU A 477 -8.01 15.83 -14.70
N ALA A 478 -8.01 17.14 -14.92
CA ALA A 478 -9.04 18.03 -14.38
C ALA A 478 -10.40 17.84 -15.09
N GLN A 479 -10.41 17.20 -16.27
CA GLN A 479 -11.59 16.90 -17.07
C GLN A 479 -11.27 15.77 -18.04
N LEU A 480 -12.30 15.10 -18.54
CA LEU A 480 -12.13 14.13 -19.61
C LEU A 480 -11.73 14.85 -20.91
N VAL A 481 -10.60 14.46 -21.48
CA VAL A 481 -10.07 15.00 -22.73
C VAL A 481 -10.08 13.90 -23.80
N LEU A 482 -10.75 14.16 -24.90
CA LEU A 482 -10.71 13.31 -26.08
C LEU A 482 -9.55 13.75 -26.98
N ASN A 483 -8.58 12.89 -27.19
CA ASN A 483 -7.47 13.13 -28.10
C ASN A 483 -7.68 12.32 -29.36
N GLY A 484 -7.55 12.99 -30.51
CA GLY A 484 -7.65 12.37 -31.82
C GLY A 484 -6.55 12.85 -32.75
N GLN A 485 -6.36 12.17 -33.86
CA GLN A 485 -5.44 12.59 -34.90
C GLN A 485 -6.10 12.44 -36.27
N VAL A 486 -6.07 13.51 -37.07
CA VAL A 486 -6.56 13.51 -38.43
C VAL A 486 -5.41 13.18 -39.37
N LYS A 487 -5.61 12.15 -40.20
CA LYS A 487 -4.66 11.71 -41.21
C LYS A 487 -5.32 11.63 -42.57
N SER A 488 -4.58 11.92 -43.63
CA SER A 488 -5.01 11.63 -44.99
C SER A 488 -5.20 10.12 -45.19
N THR A 489 -6.30 9.72 -45.81
CA THR A 489 -6.61 8.31 -46.11
C THR A 489 -5.63 7.68 -47.11
N ILE A 490 -5.10 8.48 -48.03
CA ILE A 490 -4.25 8.01 -49.14
C ILE A 490 -2.77 8.05 -48.73
N LEU A 491 -2.30 9.19 -48.26
CA LEU A 491 -0.87 9.41 -47.97
C LEU A 491 -0.50 9.14 -46.51
N LYS A 492 -1.48 8.89 -45.62
CA LYS A 492 -1.31 8.73 -44.15
C LYS A 492 -0.61 9.90 -43.46
N ASN A 493 -0.45 11.04 -44.14
CA ASN A 493 0.13 12.24 -43.59
C ASN A 493 -0.81 12.88 -42.58
N LYS A 494 -0.22 13.48 -41.53
CA LYS A 494 -0.94 14.28 -40.55
C LYS A 494 -1.48 15.54 -41.22
N LEU A 495 -2.73 15.87 -40.96
CA LEU A 495 -3.37 17.04 -41.57
C LEU A 495 -3.50 18.15 -40.55
N LYS A 496 -2.84 19.28 -40.84
CA LYS A 496 -2.87 20.52 -40.08
C LYS A 496 -4.00 21.42 -40.52
N ASP A 497 -4.46 22.29 -39.63
CA ASP A 497 -5.46 23.35 -39.90
C ASP A 497 -6.82 22.81 -40.43
N ILE A 498 -7.16 21.58 -40.04
CA ILE A 498 -8.46 20.98 -40.38
C ILE A 498 -9.48 21.33 -39.31
N ALA A 499 -10.55 22.01 -39.68
CA ALA A 499 -11.66 22.26 -38.77
C ALA A 499 -12.45 20.96 -38.54
N LEU A 500 -12.64 20.63 -37.26
CA LEU A 500 -13.38 19.45 -36.81
C LEU A 500 -14.58 19.88 -35.99
N SER A 501 -15.72 19.26 -36.27
CA SER A 501 -16.89 19.31 -35.39
C SER A 501 -16.95 18.06 -34.53
N VAL A 502 -17.04 18.25 -33.23
CA VAL A 502 -17.20 17.16 -32.26
C VAL A 502 -18.66 17.19 -31.80
N ILE A 503 -19.34 16.07 -31.93
CA ILE A 503 -20.70 15.89 -31.44
C ILE A 503 -20.68 14.80 -30.37
N VAL A 504 -21.05 15.14 -29.16
CA VAL A 504 -21.20 14.18 -28.07
C VAL A 504 -22.68 13.99 -27.80
N LYS A 505 -23.18 12.76 -27.93
CA LYS A 505 -24.54 12.39 -27.56
C LYS A 505 -24.53 11.88 -26.12
N LYS A 506 -25.34 12.49 -25.28
CA LYS A 506 -25.64 12.02 -23.94
C LYS A 506 -27.14 11.94 -23.79
N ASP A 507 -27.66 10.74 -23.63
CA ASP A 507 -29.10 10.46 -23.62
C ASP A 507 -29.74 11.02 -24.88
N ASP A 508 -30.72 11.91 -24.78
CA ASP A 508 -31.36 12.60 -25.90
C ASP A 508 -30.78 14.00 -26.16
N GLN A 509 -29.67 14.36 -25.51
CA GLN A 509 -29.02 15.66 -25.69
C GLN A 509 -27.77 15.54 -26.57
N PHE A 510 -27.57 16.52 -27.44
CA PHE A 510 -26.36 16.66 -28.24
C PHE A 510 -25.56 17.87 -27.77
N ILE A 511 -24.29 17.65 -27.42
CA ILE A 511 -23.34 18.71 -27.15
C ILE A 511 -22.43 18.82 -28.35
N THR A 512 -22.35 20.00 -28.95
CA THR A 512 -21.51 20.26 -30.12
C THR A 512 -20.35 21.15 -29.73
N GLY A 513 -19.16 20.82 -30.22
CA GLY A 513 -17.95 21.63 -30.11
C GLY A 513 -17.15 21.62 -31.39
N GLY A 514 -16.27 22.58 -31.57
CA GLY A 514 -15.37 22.64 -32.71
C GLY A 514 -13.91 22.82 -32.26
N THR A 515 -13.00 22.27 -33.04
CA THR A 515 -11.55 22.47 -32.86
C THR A 515 -10.86 22.47 -34.23
N VAL A 516 -9.60 22.89 -34.26
CA VAL A 516 -8.77 22.88 -35.46
C VAL A 516 -7.50 22.07 -35.16
N THR A 517 -7.09 21.22 -36.08
CA THR A 517 -5.91 20.38 -35.86
C THR A 517 -4.61 21.20 -35.87
N ASP A 518 -3.71 20.82 -35.00
CA ASP A 518 -2.34 21.35 -34.89
C ASP A 518 -1.40 20.80 -36.00
N GLU A 519 -0.12 21.15 -35.92
CA GLU A 519 0.94 20.66 -36.82
C GLU A 519 1.11 19.14 -36.84
N ASN A 520 0.64 18.45 -35.81
CA ASN A 520 0.64 17.01 -35.67
C ASN A 520 -0.68 16.36 -36.06
N GLY A 521 -1.64 17.14 -36.55
CA GLY A 521 -2.98 16.68 -36.90
C GLY A 521 -3.83 16.34 -35.67
N ARG A 522 -3.50 16.85 -34.48
CA ARG A 522 -4.21 16.61 -33.23
C ARG A 522 -5.17 17.73 -32.90
#